data_3d5cb791f0a4121f1dc573636a67d243
#
_entry.id   3d5cb791f0a4121f1dc573636a67d243
#
_cell.length_a   1.000
_cell.length_b   1.000
_cell.length_c   1.000
_cell.angle_alpha   90.00
_cell.angle_beta   90.00
_cell.angle_gamma   90.00
#
_symmetry.space_group_name_H-M   'P 1'
#
loop_
_entity.id
_entity.type
_entity.pdbx_description
1 polymer ?
#
loop_
_entity_poly.entity_id
_entity_poly.type
_entity_poly.pdbx_seq_one_letter_code
_entity_poly.pdbx_strand_id
1 'polypeptide(L)'
;MSGVAESQVGAGFQAMATGDWRGARDAFSAVLAVAEVPEALFGLANALFWLGDLAGTIVSCEKAYAGFRRRGDPMFAAGAALSLVGYNKGYLGHTAAARGWLSRAARIIENEVPELRGELLGRQRSR
;
A
#
# COMPACT_ATOMS: atom_id res chain seq x y z
N MET A 1 -17.54 1.58 -7.02
CA MET A 1 -17.43 2.55 -5.90
C MET A 1 -18.43 3.65 -6.13
N SER A 2 -19.12 4.09 -5.09
CA SER A 2 -20.10 5.17 -5.22
C SER A 2 -19.41 6.52 -5.45
N GLY A 3 -20.14 7.50 -5.98
CA GLY A 3 -19.60 8.85 -6.18
C GLY A 3 -19.13 9.51 -4.88
N VAL A 4 -19.81 9.21 -3.75
CA VAL A 4 -19.41 9.71 -2.44
C VAL A 4 -18.09 9.09 -2.01
N ALA A 5 -17.92 7.77 -2.19
CA ALA A 5 -16.68 7.08 -1.86
C ALA A 5 -15.52 7.58 -2.72
N GLU A 6 -15.74 7.77 -4.02
CA GLU A 6 -14.74 8.33 -4.92
C GLU A 6 -14.30 9.72 -4.50
N SER A 7 -15.28 10.57 -4.11
CA SER A 7 -15.02 11.93 -3.65
C SER A 7 -14.19 11.91 -2.37
N GLN A 8 -14.49 11.01 -1.43
CA GLN A 8 -13.75 10.90 -0.18
C GLN A 8 -12.33 10.35 -0.41
N VAL A 9 -12.16 9.38 -1.31
CA VAL A 9 -10.84 8.88 -1.67
C VAL A 9 -10.02 10.02 -2.29
N GLY A 10 -10.63 10.79 -3.20
CA GLY A 10 -9.99 11.95 -3.80
C GLY A 10 -9.58 12.99 -2.76
N ALA A 11 -10.45 13.26 -1.78
CA ALA A 11 -10.15 14.19 -0.69
C ALA A 11 -8.96 13.69 0.14
N GLY A 12 -8.87 12.38 0.37
CA GLY A 12 -7.75 11.78 1.09
C GLY A 12 -6.42 11.99 0.37
N PHE A 13 -6.37 11.73 -0.93
CA PHE A 13 -5.16 11.93 -1.71
C PHE A 13 -4.80 13.40 -1.86
N GLN A 14 -5.81 14.28 -1.93
CA GLN A 14 -5.59 15.73 -1.93
C GLN A 14 -4.92 16.16 -0.63
N ALA A 15 -5.41 15.67 0.51
CA ALA A 15 -4.82 15.96 1.81
C ALA A 15 -3.38 15.44 1.90
N MET A 16 -3.11 14.24 1.36
CA MET A 16 -1.75 13.70 1.30
C MET A 16 -0.82 14.63 0.52
N ALA A 17 -1.29 15.16 -0.60
CA ALA A 17 -0.50 16.03 -1.45
C ALA A 17 -0.09 17.33 -0.74
N THR A 18 -0.89 17.79 0.22
CA THR A 18 -0.61 19.02 0.97
C THR A 18 0.05 18.77 2.33
N GLY A 19 0.32 17.50 2.67
CA GLY A 19 0.93 17.15 3.96
C GLY A 19 -0.04 17.12 5.12
N ASP A 20 -1.35 17.14 4.85
CA ASP A 20 -2.38 17.04 5.88
C ASP A 20 -2.66 15.56 6.18
N TRP A 21 -1.75 14.95 6.95
CA TRP A 21 -1.82 13.51 7.24
C TRP A 21 -3.05 13.13 8.04
N ARG A 22 -3.49 13.98 8.96
CA ARG A 22 -4.69 13.72 9.76
C ARG A 22 -5.95 13.83 8.91
N GLY A 23 -6.02 14.83 8.05
CA GLY A 23 -7.12 14.97 7.10
C GLY A 23 -7.20 13.80 6.15
N ALA A 24 -6.06 13.34 5.66
CA ALA A 24 -5.99 12.15 4.81
C ALA A 24 -6.48 10.91 5.54
N ARG A 25 -5.99 10.67 6.76
CA ARG A 25 -6.44 9.55 7.59
C ARG A 25 -7.95 9.57 7.77
N ASP A 26 -8.50 10.73 8.11
CA ASP A 26 -9.93 10.86 8.37
C ASP A 26 -10.76 10.59 7.11
N ALA A 27 -10.34 11.12 5.96
CA ALA A 27 -11.04 10.90 4.69
C ALA A 27 -11.02 9.43 4.28
N PHE A 28 -9.88 8.77 4.36
CA PHE A 28 -9.77 7.34 4.02
C PHE A 28 -10.55 6.48 5.01
N SER A 29 -10.49 6.81 6.30
CA SER A 29 -11.25 6.08 7.33
C SER A 29 -12.75 6.19 7.12
N ALA A 30 -13.23 7.33 6.65
CA ALA A 30 -14.66 7.52 6.34
C ALA A 30 -15.10 6.59 5.21
N VAL A 31 -14.27 6.41 4.19
CA VAL A 31 -14.55 5.45 3.11
C VAL A 31 -14.60 4.03 3.67
N LEU A 32 -13.62 3.67 4.48
CA LEU A 32 -13.47 2.30 5.00
C LEU A 32 -14.54 1.93 6.02
N ALA A 33 -15.22 2.91 6.61
CA ALA A 33 -16.36 2.66 7.47
C ALA A 33 -17.55 2.10 6.70
N VAL A 34 -17.60 2.32 5.39
CA VAL A 34 -18.71 1.91 4.52
C VAL A 34 -18.33 0.74 3.61
N ALA A 35 -17.13 0.73 3.07
CA ALA A 35 -16.69 -0.30 2.12
C ALA A 35 -15.18 -0.49 2.19
N GLU A 36 -14.72 -1.73 2.01
CA GLU A 36 -13.29 -2.03 2.01
C GLU A 36 -12.71 -1.75 0.62
N VAL A 37 -12.28 -0.51 0.41
CA VAL A 37 -11.73 -0.04 -0.87
C VAL A 37 -10.20 -0.11 -0.79
N PRO A 38 -9.52 -0.92 -1.65
CA PRO A 38 -8.07 -1.09 -1.57
C PRO A 38 -7.28 0.21 -1.69
N GLU A 39 -7.72 1.13 -2.54
CA GLU A 39 -7.07 2.43 -2.68
C GLU A 39 -7.11 3.23 -1.38
N ALA A 40 -8.24 3.17 -0.67
CA ALA A 40 -8.37 3.85 0.62
C ALA A 40 -7.49 3.20 1.67
N LEU A 41 -7.37 1.89 1.66
CA LEU A 41 -6.46 1.16 2.56
C LEU A 41 -5.00 1.54 2.30
N PHE A 42 -4.61 1.62 1.04
CA PHE A 42 -3.24 1.99 0.68
C PHE A 42 -2.95 3.45 1.07
N GLY A 43 -3.91 4.34 0.81
CA GLY A 43 -3.80 5.74 1.23
C GLY A 43 -3.72 5.88 2.74
N LEU A 44 -4.55 5.14 3.46
CA LEU A 44 -4.53 5.14 4.93
C LEU A 44 -3.18 4.67 5.46
N ALA A 45 -2.60 3.62 4.86
CA ALA A 45 -1.28 3.14 5.25
C ALA A 45 -0.24 4.25 5.16
N ASN A 46 -0.25 5.02 4.06
CA ASN A 46 0.67 6.14 3.88
C ASN A 46 0.44 7.24 4.92
N ALA A 47 -0.81 7.60 5.18
CA ALA A 47 -1.12 8.64 6.18
C ALA A 47 -0.66 8.21 7.57
N LEU A 48 -0.92 6.96 7.96
CA LEU A 48 -0.51 6.42 9.25
C LEU A 48 1.01 6.38 9.40
N PHE A 49 1.73 6.10 8.31
CA PHE A 49 3.19 6.15 8.32
C PHE A 49 3.70 7.53 8.76
N TRP A 50 3.17 8.58 8.13
CA TRP A 50 3.59 9.95 8.47
C TRP A 50 3.13 10.38 9.85
N LEU A 51 2.07 9.78 10.37
CA LEU A 51 1.59 10.03 11.73
C LEU A 51 2.33 9.22 12.79
N GLY A 52 3.25 8.35 12.37
CA GLY A 52 4.06 7.56 13.29
C GLY A 52 3.42 6.25 13.75
N ASP A 53 2.30 5.86 13.14
CA ASP A 53 1.63 4.60 13.46
C ASP A 53 2.09 3.51 12.48
N LEU A 54 3.26 2.95 12.73
CA LEU A 54 3.86 1.96 11.84
C LEU A 54 3.08 0.63 11.85
N ALA A 55 2.56 0.24 13.00
CA ALA A 55 1.73 -0.98 13.09
C ALA A 55 0.47 -0.85 12.23
N GLY A 56 -0.21 0.29 12.32
CA GLY A 56 -1.38 0.57 11.49
C GLY A 56 -1.04 0.64 10.00
N THR A 57 0.14 1.17 9.66
CA THR A 57 0.65 1.21 8.29
C THR A 57 0.77 -0.21 7.71
N ILE A 58 1.39 -1.11 8.46
CA ILE A 58 1.58 -2.50 8.02
C ILE A 58 0.24 -3.19 7.81
N VAL A 59 -0.64 -3.12 8.80
CA VAL A 59 -1.96 -3.77 8.73
C VAL A 59 -2.76 -3.26 7.54
N SER A 60 -2.83 -1.94 7.36
CA SER A 60 -3.59 -1.34 6.27
C SER A 60 -3.00 -1.71 4.90
N CYS A 61 -1.67 -1.73 4.78
CA CYS A 61 -1.01 -2.08 3.54
C CYS A 61 -1.21 -3.57 3.19
N GLU A 62 -1.18 -4.46 4.20
CA GLU A 62 -1.47 -5.88 3.98
C GLU A 62 -2.89 -6.10 3.49
N LYS A 63 -3.85 -5.38 4.06
CA LYS A 63 -5.25 -5.44 3.60
C LYS A 63 -5.40 -4.88 2.19
N ALA A 64 -4.67 -3.82 1.87
CA ALA A 64 -4.67 -3.25 0.52
C ALA A 64 -4.16 -4.28 -0.49
N TYR A 65 -3.05 -4.94 -0.18
CA TYR A 65 -2.48 -6.00 -1.02
C TYR A 65 -3.54 -7.09 -1.29
N ALA A 66 -4.17 -7.59 -0.24
CA ALA A 66 -5.19 -8.63 -0.38
C ALA A 66 -6.37 -8.15 -1.24
N GLY A 67 -6.80 -6.92 -1.05
CA GLY A 67 -7.88 -6.32 -1.84
C GLY A 67 -7.54 -6.18 -3.30
N PHE A 68 -6.33 -5.73 -3.62
CA PHE A 68 -5.86 -5.64 -5.00
C PHE A 68 -5.76 -7.03 -5.64
N ARG A 69 -5.30 -8.04 -4.89
CA ARG A 69 -5.25 -9.42 -5.40
C ARG A 69 -6.66 -9.95 -5.72
N ARG A 70 -7.61 -9.75 -4.82
CA ARG A 70 -8.99 -10.19 -5.05
C ARG A 70 -9.62 -9.53 -6.26
N ARG A 71 -9.29 -8.25 -6.49
CA ARG A 71 -9.84 -7.48 -7.61
C ARG A 71 -9.15 -7.83 -8.94
N GLY A 72 -8.04 -8.53 -8.92
CA GLY A 72 -7.29 -8.86 -10.11
C GLY A 72 -6.48 -7.68 -10.64
N ASP A 73 -5.85 -6.93 -9.73
CA ASP A 73 -5.09 -5.72 -10.05
C ASP A 73 -3.61 -5.94 -9.67
N PRO A 74 -2.85 -6.66 -10.52
CA PRO A 74 -1.49 -7.08 -10.15
C PRO A 74 -0.50 -5.94 -9.98
N MET A 75 -0.65 -4.86 -10.73
CA MET A 75 0.28 -3.72 -10.63
C MET A 75 0.21 -3.09 -9.23
N PHE A 76 -1.00 -2.80 -8.75
CA PHE A 76 -1.18 -2.22 -7.43
C PHE A 76 -0.87 -3.22 -6.32
N ALA A 77 -1.16 -4.51 -6.53
CA ALA A 77 -0.79 -5.54 -5.56
C ALA A 77 0.73 -5.62 -5.41
N ALA A 78 1.47 -5.60 -6.53
CA ALA A 78 2.92 -5.59 -6.49
C ALA A 78 3.45 -4.34 -5.78
N GLY A 79 2.84 -3.18 -6.04
CA GLY A 79 3.20 -1.93 -5.38
C GLY A 79 3.03 -2.00 -3.87
N ALA A 80 1.91 -2.56 -3.41
CA ALA A 80 1.67 -2.75 -1.97
C ALA A 80 2.69 -3.72 -1.36
N ALA A 81 3.01 -4.82 -2.05
CA ALA A 81 4.01 -5.78 -1.58
C ALA A 81 5.39 -5.13 -1.46
N LEU A 82 5.80 -4.33 -2.45
CA LEU A 82 7.09 -3.63 -2.40
C LEU A 82 7.13 -2.60 -1.27
N SER A 83 6.02 -1.93 -1.01
CA SER A 83 5.92 -1.01 0.13
C SER A 83 6.13 -1.76 1.45
N LEU A 84 5.56 -2.96 1.56
CA LEU A 84 5.72 -3.80 2.76
C LEU A 84 7.17 -4.28 2.94
N VAL A 85 7.90 -4.49 1.85
CA VAL A 85 9.34 -4.76 1.93
C VAL A 85 10.04 -3.60 2.62
N GLY A 86 9.76 -2.37 2.18
CA GLY A 86 10.36 -1.17 2.75
C GLY A 86 10.02 -0.97 4.21
N TYR A 87 8.74 -1.09 4.57
CA TYR A 87 8.30 -0.90 5.95
C TYR A 87 8.92 -1.95 6.88
N ASN A 88 8.90 -3.22 6.48
CA ASN A 88 9.43 -4.29 7.33
C ASN A 88 10.95 -4.23 7.47
N LYS A 89 11.66 -4.03 6.36
CA LYS A 89 13.13 -4.01 6.37
C LYS A 89 13.68 -2.70 6.94
N GLY A 90 13.16 -1.56 6.43
CA GLY A 90 13.74 -0.26 6.71
C GLY A 90 13.39 0.30 8.08
N TYR A 91 12.20 0.00 8.60
CA TYR A 91 11.71 0.63 9.81
C TYR A 91 11.54 -0.32 10.98
N LEU A 92 11.22 -1.60 10.71
CA LEU A 92 11.01 -2.58 11.78
C LEU A 92 12.15 -3.58 11.93
N GLY A 93 13.03 -3.67 10.95
CA GLY A 93 14.10 -4.67 10.97
C GLY A 93 13.60 -6.10 10.80
N HIS A 94 12.39 -6.29 10.31
CA HIS A 94 11.77 -7.62 10.12
C HIS A 94 12.22 -8.21 8.78
N THR A 95 13.44 -8.72 8.73
CA THR A 95 14.08 -9.20 7.50
C THR A 95 13.32 -10.38 6.86
N ALA A 96 12.86 -11.32 7.69
CA ALA A 96 12.14 -12.49 7.18
C ALA A 96 10.81 -12.09 6.52
N ALA A 97 10.06 -11.19 7.16
CA ALA A 97 8.82 -10.67 6.60
C ALA A 97 9.09 -9.91 5.29
N ALA A 98 10.14 -9.09 5.26
CA ALA A 98 10.51 -8.35 4.06
C ALA A 98 10.83 -9.29 2.90
N ARG A 99 11.56 -10.38 3.16
CA ARG A 99 11.86 -11.39 2.15
C ARG A 99 10.61 -12.06 1.61
N GLY A 100 9.65 -12.35 2.49
CA GLY A 100 8.37 -12.94 2.09
C GLY A 100 7.59 -12.03 1.14
N TRP A 101 7.54 -10.74 1.46
CA TRP A 101 6.86 -9.77 0.60
C TRP A 101 7.61 -9.56 -0.72
N LEU A 102 8.94 -9.56 -0.69
CA LEU A 102 9.73 -9.45 -1.91
C LEU A 102 9.49 -10.65 -2.82
N SER A 103 9.40 -11.86 -2.27
CA SER A 103 9.07 -13.06 -3.05
C SER A 103 7.70 -12.96 -3.72
N ARG A 104 6.69 -12.45 -2.99
CA ARG A 104 5.36 -12.25 -3.55
C ARG A 104 5.37 -11.22 -4.67
N ALA A 105 6.06 -10.10 -4.46
CA ALA A 105 6.19 -9.06 -5.48
C ALA A 105 6.90 -9.61 -6.72
N ALA A 106 7.97 -10.37 -6.53
CA ALA A 106 8.73 -10.96 -7.64
C ALA A 106 7.85 -11.86 -8.51
N ARG A 107 7.05 -12.73 -7.88
CA ARG A 107 6.16 -13.62 -8.64
C ARG A 107 5.11 -12.86 -9.43
N ILE A 108 4.53 -11.82 -8.83
CA ILE A 108 3.54 -11.00 -9.52
C ILE A 108 4.18 -10.28 -10.72
N ILE A 109 5.34 -9.65 -10.49
CA ILE A 109 6.01 -8.87 -11.51
C ILE A 109 6.43 -9.74 -12.68
N GLU A 110 7.06 -10.89 -12.41
CA GLU A 110 7.54 -11.77 -13.47
C GLU A 110 6.42 -12.41 -14.29
N ASN A 111 5.31 -12.74 -13.63
CA ASN A 111 4.21 -13.48 -14.27
C ASN A 111 3.10 -12.59 -14.80
N GLU A 112 2.86 -11.43 -14.19
CA GLU A 112 1.68 -10.62 -14.48
C GLU A 112 2.00 -9.18 -14.91
N VAL A 113 3.13 -8.62 -14.49
CA VAL A 113 3.51 -7.22 -14.78
C VAL A 113 5.00 -7.12 -15.11
N PRO A 114 5.43 -7.71 -16.27
CA PRO A 114 6.86 -7.75 -16.62
C PRO A 114 7.52 -6.38 -16.73
N GLU A 115 6.76 -5.33 -17.03
CA GLU A 115 7.27 -3.96 -17.15
C GLU A 115 7.85 -3.41 -15.85
N LEU A 116 7.54 -4.02 -14.69
CA LEU A 116 8.10 -3.61 -13.40
C LEU A 116 9.39 -4.35 -13.04
N ARG A 117 9.91 -5.18 -13.92
CA ARG A 117 11.09 -6.02 -13.64
C ARG A 117 12.31 -5.20 -13.25
N GLY A 118 12.49 -4.04 -13.88
CA GLY A 118 13.63 -3.17 -13.56
C GLY A 118 13.63 -2.70 -12.10
N GLU A 119 12.47 -2.34 -11.58
CA GLU A 119 12.33 -1.93 -10.19
C GLU A 119 12.60 -3.09 -9.24
N LEU A 120 12.11 -4.29 -9.58
CA LEU A 120 12.36 -5.49 -8.79
C LEU A 120 13.86 -5.80 -8.71
N LEU A 121 14.58 -5.73 -9.83
CA LEU A 121 16.01 -5.98 -9.86
C LEU A 121 16.77 -4.99 -8.99
N GLY A 122 16.37 -3.72 -9.00
CA GLY A 122 16.97 -2.71 -8.14
C GLY A 122 16.81 -3.05 -6.66
N ARG A 123 15.64 -3.50 -6.25
CA ARG A 123 15.37 -3.89 -4.87
C ARG A 123 16.13 -5.14 -4.46
N GLN A 124 16.25 -6.11 -5.36
CA GLN A 124 17.02 -7.33 -5.08
C GLN A 124 18.52 -7.03 -4.91
N ARG A 125 19.05 -6.09 -5.66
CA ARG A 125 20.47 -5.68 -5.55
C ARG A 125 20.78 -4.98 -4.24
N SER A 126 19.82 -4.30 -3.66
CA SER A 126 20.02 -3.54 -2.43
C SER A 126 19.99 -4.38 -1.15
N ARG A 127 19.81 -5.70 -1.27
CA ARG A 127 19.83 -6.62 -0.13
C ARG A 127 21.22 -6.88 0.41
#